data_8dff4c40ed83378301027eac19c31927
#
_entry.id   8dff4c40ed83378301027eac19c31927
#
_cell.length_a   1.000
_cell.length_b   1.000
_cell.length_c   1.000
_cell.angle_alpha   90.00
_cell.angle_beta   90.00
_cell.angle_gamma   90.00
#
_symmetry.space_group_name_H-M   'P 1'
#
loop_
_entity.id
_entity.type
_entity.pdbx_description
1 polymer ?
#
loop_
_entity_poly.entity_id
_entity_poly.type
_entity_poly.pdbx_seq_one_letter_code
_entity_poly.pdbx_strand_id
1 'polypeptide(L)'
;SNFDQAVMRKPNRSYRRYQQIAELVNTAVREKADMLVMPEACTPKEWLPTLARTCEKNHLAVVTGVEHIIEDNCVYNLTAVILPYEEKWTGQWHSVILYHSKNHFAPEEKRMIESLHLRAMEGIESSEAKCDAKYELYSWNGFWFTVYCCFELTSIRDRSIFQSYIDAVIAVEWNHDVNYYSNIIESLSRDIHCYCIQTNTSEYGDSRITKPSKTENKDILRIKGGSNATAHVGTIDLEQLREFQMKAYSGQKEDKTFKPTPPDFDYKGAYERRKGTMFEC
;
A
#
# COMPACT_ATOMS: atom_id res chain seq x y z
N SER A 1 2.47 22.66 -7.22
CA SER A 1 2.31 21.23 -6.91
C SER A 1 1.03 21.00 -6.12
N ASN A 2 0.60 19.74 -5.96
CA ASN A 2 -0.53 19.40 -5.07
C ASN A 2 -0.22 19.78 -3.61
N PHE A 3 1.05 19.73 -3.23
CA PHE A 3 1.51 20.15 -1.91
C PHE A 3 1.27 21.66 -1.70
N ASP A 4 1.67 22.50 -2.63
CA ASP A 4 1.44 23.97 -2.53
C ASP A 4 -0.05 24.29 -2.39
N GLN A 5 -0.90 23.58 -3.12
CA GLN A 5 -2.36 23.74 -3.03
C GLN A 5 -2.90 23.30 -1.66
N ALA A 6 -2.39 22.19 -1.13
CA ALA A 6 -2.76 21.73 0.20
C ALA A 6 -2.36 22.75 1.28
N VAL A 7 -1.12 23.28 1.23
CA VAL A 7 -0.64 24.35 2.13
C VAL A 7 -1.53 25.58 2.09
N MET A 8 -2.03 25.93 0.91
CA MET A 8 -2.99 27.02 0.73
C MET A 8 -4.43 26.65 1.16
N ARG A 9 -4.63 25.46 1.74
CA ARG A 9 -5.94 24.89 2.07
C ARG A 9 -6.89 24.82 0.86
N LYS A 10 -6.33 24.64 -0.33
CA LYS A 10 -7.03 24.52 -1.60
C LYS A 10 -6.68 23.18 -2.26
N PRO A 11 -7.25 22.07 -1.81
CA PRO A 11 -6.99 20.76 -2.41
C PRO A 11 -7.34 20.77 -3.89
N ASN A 12 -6.60 19.97 -4.67
CA ASN A 12 -6.80 19.90 -6.12
C ASN A 12 -8.09 19.17 -6.46
N ARG A 13 -9.20 19.89 -6.47
CA ARG A 13 -10.54 19.41 -6.84
C ARG A 13 -10.91 19.75 -8.29
N SER A 14 -9.93 19.91 -9.18
CA SER A 14 -10.20 20.19 -10.58
C SER A 14 -11.01 19.06 -11.24
N TYR A 15 -11.85 19.42 -12.22
CA TYR A 15 -12.63 18.46 -12.99
C TYR A 15 -11.73 17.41 -13.67
N ARG A 16 -10.58 17.84 -14.18
CA ARG A 16 -9.58 16.93 -14.77
C ARG A 16 -9.12 15.86 -13.77
N ARG A 17 -8.83 16.26 -12.51
CA ARG A 17 -8.42 15.34 -11.46
C ARG A 17 -9.54 14.35 -11.13
N TYR A 18 -10.77 14.86 -11.01
CA TYR A 18 -11.94 14.03 -10.80
C TYR A 18 -12.09 12.97 -11.91
N GLN A 19 -12.01 13.39 -13.17
CA GLN A 19 -12.09 12.47 -14.31
C GLN A 19 -11.00 11.39 -14.26
N GLN A 20 -9.75 11.76 -13.95
CA GLN A 20 -8.66 10.80 -13.84
C GLN A 20 -8.93 9.73 -12.78
N ILE A 21 -9.33 10.14 -11.57
CA ILE A 21 -9.63 9.18 -10.50
C ILE A 21 -10.86 8.32 -10.86
N ALA A 22 -11.90 8.93 -11.40
CA ALA A 22 -13.10 8.20 -11.83
C ALA A 22 -12.77 7.16 -12.91
N GLU A 23 -11.89 7.48 -13.87
CA GLU A 23 -11.46 6.56 -14.91
C GLU A 23 -10.65 5.38 -14.35
N LEU A 24 -9.75 5.62 -13.39
CA LEU A 24 -9.01 4.56 -12.70
C LEU A 24 -9.97 3.60 -11.98
N VAL A 25 -10.92 4.15 -11.21
CA VAL A 25 -11.93 3.36 -10.50
C VAL A 25 -12.82 2.57 -11.46
N ASN A 26 -13.34 3.23 -12.50
CA ASN A 26 -14.18 2.58 -13.51
C ASN A 26 -13.43 1.47 -14.26
N THR A 27 -12.13 1.65 -14.50
CA THR A 27 -11.30 0.62 -15.10
C THR A 27 -11.16 -0.57 -14.16
N ALA A 28 -10.85 -0.35 -12.88
CA ALA A 28 -10.77 -1.43 -11.90
C ALA A 28 -12.10 -2.22 -11.79
N VAL A 29 -13.23 -1.52 -11.77
CA VAL A 29 -14.56 -2.14 -11.75
C VAL A 29 -14.82 -2.96 -13.02
N ARG A 30 -14.53 -2.41 -14.20
CA ARG A 30 -14.72 -3.09 -15.49
C ARG A 30 -13.89 -4.35 -15.60
N GLU A 31 -12.64 -4.29 -15.15
CA GLU A 31 -11.72 -5.42 -15.15
C GLU A 31 -11.95 -6.39 -13.98
N LYS A 32 -12.97 -6.14 -13.14
CA LYS A 32 -13.31 -6.95 -11.96
C LYS A 32 -12.14 -7.15 -10.99
N ALA A 33 -11.36 -6.09 -10.78
CA ALA A 33 -10.29 -6.12 -9.81
C ALA A 33 -10.87 -6.17 -8.39
N ASP A 34 -10.23 -6.93 -7.50
CA ASP A 34 -10.60 -6.97 -6.08
C ASP A 34 -10.12 -5.71 -5.36
N MET A 35 -8.96 -5.16 -5.77
CA MET A 35 -8.36 -4.01 -5.13
C MET A 35 -7.74 -3.06 -6.15
N LEU A 36 -7.94 -1.75 -5.95
CA LEU A 36 -7.26 -0.67 -6.66
C LEU A 36 -6.26 0.01 -5.73
N VAL A 37 -5.01 0.13 -6.18
CA VAL A 37 -3.97 0.87 -5.45
C VAL A 37 -3.62 2.13 -6.24
N MET A 38 -3.67 3.28 -5.59
CA MET A 38 -3.33 4.59 -6.18
C MET A 38 -2.16 5.23 -5.43
N PRO A 39 -1.38 6.11 -6.09
CA PRO A 39 -0.15 6.67 -5.52
C PRO A 39 -0.36 7.54 -4.28
N GLU A 40 0.77 7.93 -3.66
CA GLU A 40 0.84 8.93 -2.60
C GLU A 40 0.26 10.27 -3.06
N ALA A 41 -0.38 11.01 -2.14
CA ALA A 41 -0.99 12.32 -2.37
C ALA A 41 -1.94 12.37 -3.59
N CYS A 42 -2.60 11.24 -3.88
CA CYS A 42 -3.44 11.07 -5.06
C CYS A 42 -4.86 11.63 -4.89
N THR A 43 -5.50 11.42 -3.76
CA THR A 43 -6.95 11.64 -3.58
C THR A 43 -7.22 12.77 -2.60
N PRO A 44 -7.99 13.81 -2.99
CA PRO A 44 -8.50 14.80 -2.04
C PRO A 44 -9.35 14.14 -0.95
N LYS A 45 -9.16 14.53 0.31
CA LYS A 45 -9.89 13.96 1.46
C LYS A 45 -11.41 14.03 1.31
N GLU A 46 -11.91 15.06 0.66
CA GLU A 46 -13.34 15.31 0.47
C GLU A 46 -14.00 14.31 -0.49
N TRP A 47 -13.19 13.61 -1.29
CA TRP A 47 -13.71 12.59 -2.20
C TRP A 47 -13.74 11.18 -1.60
N LEU A 48 -13.09 10.97 -0.45
CA LEU A 48 -13.05 9.68 0.21
C LEU A 48 -14.45 9.11 0.52
N PRO A 49 -15.44 9.90 1.01
CA PRO A 49 -16.79 9.35 1.23
C PRO A 49 -17.49 8.88 -0.05
N THR A 50 -17.25 9.58 -1.17
CA THR A 50 -17.80 9.18 -2.48
C THR A 50 -17.11 7.93 -3.00
N LEU A 51 -15.79 7.86 -2.82
CA LEU A 51 -14.99 6.69 -3.18
C LEU A 51 -15.42 5.47 -2.35
N ALA A 52 -15.64 5.64 -1.05
CA ALA A 52 -16.12 4.59 -0.16
C ALA A 52 -17.48 4.01 -0.59
N ARG A 53 -18.43 4.86 -1.00
CA ARG A 53 -19.71 4.40 -1.55
C ARG A 53 -19.53 3.62 -2.86
N THR A 54 -18.55 4.01 -3.68
CA THR A 54 -18.24 3.29 -4.92
C THR A 54 -17.62 1.94 -4.62
N CYS A 55 -16.76 1.87 -3.62
CA CYS A 55 -16.17 0.62 -3.10
C CYS A 55 -17.23 -0.34 -2.59
N GLU A 56 -18.16 0.15 -1.76
CA GLU A 56 -19.29 -0.60 -1.23
C GLU A 56 -20.13 -1.21 -2.37
N LYS A 57 -20.55 -0.38 -3.34
CA LYS A 57 -21.40 -0.79 -4.45
C LYS A 57 -20.77 -1.82 -5.37
N ASN A 58 -19.44 -1.78 -5.54
CA ASN A 58 -18.73 -2.62 -6.51
C ASN A 58 -17.85 -3.70 -5.82
N HIS A 59 -17.91 -3.80 -4.50
CA HIS A 59 -17.10 -4.72 -3.70
C HIS A 59 -15.59 -4.58 -3.98
N LEU A 60 -15.16 -3.36 -4.32
CA LEU A 60 -13.79 -3.01 -4.69
C LEU A 60 -13.08 -2.38 -3.50
N ALA A 61 -12.00 -3.00 -3.00
CA ALA A 61 -11.11 -2.35 -2.04
C ALA A 61 -10.27 -1.27 -2.72
N VAL A 62 -9.95 -0.20 -1.99
CA VAL A 62 -9.08 0.87 -2.51
C VAL A 62 -8.04 1.25 -1.47
N VAL A 63 -6.78 1.31 -1.89
CA VAL A 63 -5.68 1.90 -1.13
C VAL A 63 -5.20 3.15 -1.89
N THR A 64 -5.19 4.30 -1.25
CA THR A 64 -4.84 5.56 -1.92
C THR A 64 -4.16 6.54 -0.98
N GLY A 65 -3.07 7.16 -1.42
CA GLY A 65 -2.52 8.32 -0.74
C GLY A 65 -3.52 9.48 -0.75
N VAL A 66 -3.70 10.12 0.40
CA VAL A 66 -4.54 11.30 0.56
C VAL A 66 -3.69 12.55 0.35
N GLU A 67 -4.22 13.59 -0.31
CA GLU A 67 -3.52 14.87 -0.36
C GLU A 67 -3.23 15.36 1.07
N HIS A 68 -2.06 16.00 1.26
CA HIS A 68 -1.63 16.47 2.57
C HIS A 68 -2.72 17.26 3.29
N ILE A 69 -2.96 16.90 4.53
CA ILE A 69 -3.90 17.61 5.40
C ILE A 69 -3.10 18.54 6.30
N ILE A 70 -3.51 19.80 6.38
CA ILE A 70 -2.84 20.78 7.23
C ILE A 70 -3.85 21.27 8.27
N GLU A 71 -3.50 20.99 9.53
CA GLU A 71 -4.29 21.38 10.70
C GLU A 71 -3.34 21.79 11.83
N ASP A 72 -3.63 22.88 12.50
CA ASP A 72 -2.84 23.43 13.62
C ASP A 72 -1.34 23.56 13.33
N ASN A 73 -0.98 24.03 12.14
CA ASN A 73 0.40 24.13 11.64
C ASN A 73 1.14 22.80 11.51
N CYS A 74 0.41 21.69 11.55
CA CYS A 74 0.92 20.34 11.33
C CYS A 74 0.50 19.82 9.95
N VAL A 75 1.42 19.12 9.29
CA VAL A 75 1.21 18.48 7.99
C VAL A 75 1.10 16.98 8.22
N TYR A 76 -0.05 16.42 7.85
CA TYR A 76 -0.33 14.99 7.87
C TYR A 76 -0.25 14.44 6.45
N ASN A 77 0.49 13.35 6.29
CA ASN A 77 0.54 12.56 5.07
C ASN A 77 -0.11 11.20 5.36
N LEU A 78 -1.30 10.99 4.82
CA LEU A 78 -2.13 9.82 5.13
C LEU A 78 -2.31 8.94 3.90
N THR A 79 -2.36 7.65 4.11
CA THR A 79 -2.87 6.68 3.13
C THR A 79 -4.21 6.14 3.62
N ALA A 80 -5.25 6.28 2.80
CA ALA A 80 -6.57 5.72 3.10
C ALA A 80 -6.65 4.28 2.57
N VAL A 81 -7.12 3.37 3.42
CA VAL A 81 -7.44 1.98 3.10
C VAL A 81 -8.95 1.82 3.22
N ILE A 82 -9.64 1.69 2.10
CA ILE A 82 -11.09 1.60 2.00
C ILE A 82 -11.46 0.16 1.72
N LEU A 83 -12.13 -0.49 2.67
CA LEU A 83 -12.45 -1.91 2.59
C LEU A 83 -13.97 -2.10 2.61
N PRO A 84 -14.56 -2.64 1.53
CA PRO A 84 -15.95 -3.05 1.55
C PRO A 84 -16.10 -4.36 2.34
N TYR A 85 -17.21 -4.50 3.05
CA TYR A 85 -17.57 -5.71 3.78
C TYR A 85 -19.08 -5.94 3.77
N GLU A 86 -19.47 -7.18 3.84
CA GLU A 86 -20.86 -7.58 3.97
C GLU A 86 -21.19 -7.74 5.47
N GLU A 87 -22.24 -7.06 5.92
CA GLU A 87 -22.72 -7.25 7.28
C GLU A 87 -23.49 -8.59 7.37
N LYS A 88 -23.02 -9.47 8.24
CA LYS A 88 -23.53 -10.87 8.34
C LYS A 88 -25.01 -10.97 8.68
N TRP A 89 -25.58 -9.99 9.38
CA TRP A 89 -26.96 -10.05 9.84
C TRP A 89 -27.99 -9.59 8.79
N THR A 90 -27.63 -8.58 8.02
CA THR A 90 -28.50 -7.95 7.03
C THR A 90 -28.21 -8.35 5.59
N GLY A 91 -27.00 -8.86 5.34
CA GLY A 91 -26.48 -9.08 3.99
C GLY A 91 -26.21 -7.77 3.23
N GLN A 92 -26.23 -6.64 3.93
CA GLN A 92 -25.93 -5.35 3.32
C GLN A 92 -24.43 -5.11 3.24
N TRP A 93 -24.01 -4.49 2.16
CA TRP A 93 -22.63 -4.08 1.97
C TRP A 93 -22.41 -2.69 2.54
N HIS A 94 -21.30 -2.53 3.18
CA HIS A 94 -20.77 -1.29 3.74
C HIS A 94 -19.30 -1.13 3.38
N SER A 95 -18.71 0.03 3.67
CA SER A 95 -17.28 0.22 3.58
C SER A 95 -16.75 0.95 4.82
N VAL A 96 -15.55 0.56 5.24
CA VAL A 96 -14.80 1.25 6.29
C VAL A 96 -13.62 1.99 5.65
N ILE A 97 -13.33 3.20 6.13
CA ILE A 97 -12.13 3.97 5.77
C ILE A 97 -11.18 3.92 6.95
N LEU A 98 -10.05 3.25 6.76
CA LEU A 98 -8.95 3.20 7.71
C LEU A 98 -7.82 4.09 7.20
N TYR A 99 -6.95 4.56 8.09
CA TYR A 99 -5.84 5.42 7.71
C TYR A 99 -4.52 4.88 8.25
N HIS A 100 -3.52 4.86 7.38
CA HIS A 100 -2.13 4.76 7.76
C HIS A 100 -1.53 6.16 7.76
N SER A 101 -0.92 6.57 8.86
CA SER A 101 -0.20 7.85 8.97
C SER A 101 1.28 7.62 8.69
N LYS A 102 1.85 8.38 7.75
CA LYS A 102 3.25 8.29 7.39
C LYS A 102 4.15 8.49 8.61
N ASN A 103 4.97 7.48 8.91
CA ASN A 103 5.87 7.49 10.06
C ASN A 103 7.18 8.24 9.80
N HIS A 104 7.64 8.25 8.53
CA HIS A 104 8.93 8.83 8.14
C HIS A 104 8.78 9.70 6.90
N PHE A 105 8.94 11.00 7.07
CA PHE A 105 9.04 11.93 5.95
C PHE A 105 10.46 11.97 5.40
N ALA A 106 10.61 12.14 4.08
CA ALA A 106 11.92 12.32 3.47
C ALA A 106 12.57 13.62 3.97
N PRO A 107 13.92 13.68 4.11
CA PRO A 107 14.58 14.89 4.60
C PRO A 107 14.29 16.16 3.80
N GLU A 108 14.11 16.02 2.49
CA GLU A 108 13.78 17.15 1.62
C GLU A 108 12.33 17.60 1.80
N GLU A 109 11.40 16.64 1.96
CA GLU A 109 10.00 16.90 2.29
C GLU A 109 9.88 17.66 3.63
N LYS A 110 10.62 17.22 4.66
CA LYS A 110 10.68 17.94 5.96
C LYS A 110 11.19 19.37 5.83
N ARG A 111 12.29 19.58 5.13
CA ARG A 111 12.83 20.94 4.90
C ARG A 111 11.83 21.85 4.19
N MET A 112 11.11 21.31 3.23
CA MET A 112 10.08 22.07 2.53
C MET A 112 8.93 22.45 3.47
N ILE A 113 8.46 21.51 4.29
CA ILE A 113 7.43 21.73 5.31
C ILE A 113 7.88 22.80 6.31
N GLU A 114 9.08 22.67 6.84
CA GLU A 114 9.66 23.62 7.81
C GLU A 114 9.87 25.01 7.22
N SER A 115 10.25 25.11 5.95
CA SER A 115 10.38 26.40 5.24
C SER A 115 9.08 27.21 5.15
N LEU A 116 7.95 26.52 5.30
CA LEU A 116 6.61 27.11 5.34
C LEU A 116 6.10 27.37 6.77
N HIS A 117 6.99 27.25 7.77
CA HIS A 117 6.65 27.35 9.20
C HIS A 117 5.61 26.32 9.65
N LEU A 118 5.62 25.14 9.03
CA LEU A 118 4.79 24.01 9.36
C LEU A 118 5.65 22.89 9.97
N ARG A 119 5.01 21.94 10.62
CA ARG A 119 5.64 20.75 11.22
C ARG A 119 5.11 19.48 10.56
N ALA A 120 6.00 18.59 10.14
CA ALA A 120 5.63 17.24 9.69
C ALA A 120 5.17 16.40 10.89
N MET A 121 4.01 15.76 10.76
CA MET A 121 3.50 14.83 11.78
C MET A 121 3.93 13.42 11.44
N GLU A 122 4.94 12.93 12.14
CA GLU A 122 5.47 11.57 12.00
C GLU A 122 4.86 10.65 13.04
N GLY A 123 4.12 9.64 12.59
CA GLY A 123 3.43 8.70 13.47
C GLY A 123 2.32 9.36 14.30
N ILE A 124 1.95 8.72 15.41
CA ILE A 124 1.02 9.28 16.39
C ILE A 124 1.85 9.78 17.57
N GLU A 125 2.01 11.09 17.69
CA GLU A 125 2.61 11.69 18.87
C GLU A 125 1.68 11.45 20.09
N SER A 126 2.11 10.64 21.03
CA SER A 126 1.58 10.71 22.40
C SER A 126 2.43 11.70 23.18
N SER A 127 1.82 12.54 23.98
CA SER A 127 2.43 13.68 24.69
C SER A 127 3.58 13.32 25.65
N GLU A 128 3.94 12.07 25.83
CA GLU A 128 4.90 11.61 26.86
C GLU A 128 5.95 10.58 26.40
N ALA A 129 5.96 10.15 25.14
CA ALA A 129 6.94 9.15 24.68
C ALA A 129 7.52 9.51 23.31
N LYS A 130 8.78 9.08 23.06
CA LYS A 130 9.36 9.05 21.72
C LYS A 130 8.34 8.43 20.77
N CYS A 131 8.04 9.10 19.67
CA CYS A 131 7.15 8.64 18.65
C CYS A 131 7.62 7.28 18.11
N ASP A 132 6.99 6.21 18.56
CA ASP A 132 7.23 4.89 17.97
C ASP A 132 6.44 4.81 16.67
N ALA A 133 7.12 4.42 15.60
CA ALA A 133 6.48 4.18 14.31
C ALA A 133 5.39 3.12 14.47
N LYS A 134 4.20 3.39 13.93
CA LYS A 134 3.06 2.47 13.94
C LYS A 134 2.76 2.03 12.53
N TYR A 135 2.69 0.71 12.35
CA TYR A 135 2.27 0.10 11.11
C TYR A 135 1.10 -0.83 11.38
N GLU A 136 0.10 -0.76 10.54
CA GLU A 136 -1.11 -1.55 10.64
C GLU A 136 -0.98 -2.85 9.85
N LEU A 137 -1.53 -3.93 10.40
CA LEU A 137 -1.77 -5.17 9.70
C LEU A 137 -3.25 -5.24 9.33
N TYR A 138 -3.52 -5.27 8.05
CA TYR A 138 -4.88 -5.34 7.51
C TYR A 138 -5.22 -6.77 7.12
N SER A 139 -6.47 -7.17 7.38
CA SER A 139 -7.06 -8.40 6.86
C SER A 139 -8.38 -8.09 6.18
N TRP A 140 -8.50 -8.48 4.91
CA TRP A 140 -9.71 -8.31 4.12
C TRP A 140 -9.95 -9.51 3.21
N ASN A 141 -11.09 -10.17 3.36
CA ASN A 141 -11.41 -11.40 2.61
C ASN A 141 -10.30 -12.46 2.65
N GLY A 142 -9.64 -12.59 3.80
CA GLY A 142 -8.52 -13.52 3.97
C GLY A 142 -7.19 -13.06 3.35
N PHE A 143 -7.13 -11.90 2.74
CA PHE A 143 -5.89 -11.27 2.26
C PHE A 143 -5.26 -10.43 3.37
N TRP A 144 -4.03 -10.76 3.76
CA TRP A 144 -3.29 -10.10 4.83
C TRP A 144 -2.22 -9.19 4.24
N PHE A 145 -2.27 -7.90 4.56
CA PHE A 145 -1.34 -6.93 3.99
C PHE A 145 -1.03 -5.79 4.95
N THR A 146 0.03 -5.08 4.65
CA THR A 146 0.40 -3.82 5.30
C THR A 146 0.64 -2.74 4.24
N VAL A 147 0.65 -1.48 4.67
CA VAL A 147 0.87 -0.32 3.80
C VAL A 147 2.10 0.44 4.25
N TYR A 148 2.93 0.85 3.29
CA TYR A 148 4.04 1.78 3.49
C TYR A 148 3.90 2.96 2.54
N CYS A 149 4.23 4.15 3.05
CA CYS A 149 4.19 5.38 2.28
C CYS A 149 5.61 5.85 1.94
N CYS A 150 6.02 5.64 0.69
CA CYS A 150 7.22 6.20 0.07
C CYS A 150 8.49 6.01 0.94
N PHE A 151 9.00 7.06 1.59
CA PHE A 151 10.25 7.06 2.33
C PHE A 151 10.32 6.03 3.49
N GLU A 152 9.19 5.57 4.01
CA GLU A 152 9.13 4.51 5.02
C GLU A 152 9.81 3.22 4.57
N LEU A 153 9.78 2.94 3.26
CA LEU A 153 10.44 1.77 2.67
C LEU A 153 11.97 1.79 2.84
N THR A 154 12.57 2.91 3.18
CA THR A 154 14.02 2.98 3.40
C THR A 154 14.44 2.41 4.77
N SER A 155 13.51 2.28 5.72
CA SER A 155 13.76 1.70 7.04
C SER A 155 13.78 0.17 6.96
N ILE A 156 14.97 -0.43 7.08
CA ILE A 156 15.14 -1.90 7.09
C ILE A 156 14.40 -2.51 8.29
N ARG A 157 14.49 -1.88 9.45
CA ARG A 157 13.83 -2.33 10.68
C ARG A 157 12.33 -2.41 10.50
N ASP A 158 11.74 -1.35 9.96
CA ASP A 158 10.28 -1.27 9.86
C ASP A 158 9.76 -2.20 8.77
N ARG A 159 10.48 -2.38 7.67
CA ARG A 159 10.14 -3.35 6.62
C ARG A 159 10.09 -4.80 7.11
N SER A 160 10.84 -5.14 8.16
CA SER A 160 10.91 -6.52 8.68
C SER A 160 9.79 -6.90 9.65
N ILE A 161 9.00 -5.92 10.12
CA ILE A 161 8.00 -6.12 11.19
C ILE A 161 7.01 -7.24 10.86
N PHE A 162 6.57 -7.33 9.62
CA PHE A 162 5.53 -8.28 9.20
C PHE A 162 6.04 -9.52 8.45
N GLN A 163 7.35 -9.84 8.59
CA GLN A 163 7.87 -11.06 7.99
C GLN A 163 7.06 -12.28 8.46
N SER A 164 6.62 -13.12 7.53
CA SER A 164 5.76 -14.29 7.73
C SER A 164 4.28 -14.02 8.01
N TYR A 165 3.90 -12.78 8.35
CA TYR A 165 2.54 -12.44 8.78
C TYR A 165 1.67 -11.84 7.69
N ILE A 166 2.22 -11.53 6.51
CA ILE A 166 1.49 -10.91 5.40
C ILE A 166 1.63 -11.69 4.10
N ASP A 167 0.64 -11.51 3.23
CA ASP A 167 0.67 -11.98 1.85
C ASP A 167 1.24 -10.94 0.91
N ALA A 168 1.05 -9.66 1.24
CA ALA A 168 1.58 -8.56 0.45
C ALA A 168 1.96 -7.32 1.27
N VAL A 169 2.94 -6.61 0.75
CA VAL A 169 3.21 -5.21 1.05
C VAL A 169 2.59 -4.35 -0.03
N ILE A 170 1.87 -3.30 0.36
CA ILE A 170 1.36 -2.26 -0.53
C ILE A 170 2.20 -0.99 -0.30
N ALA A 171 2.82 -0.48 -1.35
CA ALA A 171 3.64 0.71 -1.32
C ALA A 171 3.01 1.81 -2.17
N VAL A 172 2.65 2.94 -1.55
CA VAL A 172 2.16 4.13 -2.24
C VAL A 172 3.27 5.17 -2.29
N GLU A 173 3.60 5.68 -3.47
CA GLU A 173 4.79 6.49 -3.68
C GLU A 173 4.53 7.73 -4.51
N TRP A 174 5.29 8.78 -4.20
CA TRP A 174 5.52 9.93 -5.04
C TRP A 174 7.03 10.17 -5.09
N ASN A 175 7.71 9.39 -5.91
CA ASN A 175 9.15 9.21 -5.82
C ASN A 175 9.81 9.23 -7.21
N HIS A 176 10.85 10.05 -7.37
CA HIS A 176 11.64 10.16 -8.58
C HIS A 176 12.84 9.21 -8.62
N ASP A 177 13.30 8.68 -7.48
CA ASP A 177 14.42 7.72 -7.40
C ASP A 177 13.94 6.29 -7.63
N VAL A 178 13.34 6.08 -8.80
CA VAL A 178 12.70 4.81 -9.17
C VAL A 178 13.63 3.61 -9.13
N ASN A 179 14.91 3.79 -9.41
CA ASN A 179 15.89 2.69 -9.40
C ASN A 179 16.16 2.19 -8.00
N TYR A 180 16.38 3.10 -7.05
CA TYR A 180 16.62 2.74 -5.66
C TYR A 180 15.41 2.02 -5.05
N TYR A 181 14.22 2.56 -5.23
CA TYR A 181 12.99 1.94 -4.72
C TYR A 181 12.65 0.62 -5.42
N SER A 182 12.95 0.51 -6.70
CA SER A 182 12.88 -0.77 -7.42
C SER A 182 13.71 -1.87 -6.75
N ASN A 183 14.92 -1.55 -6.33
CA ASN A 183 15.80 -2.49 -5.64
C ASN A 183 15.28 -2.82 -4.24
N ILE A 184 14.73 -1.84 -3.53
CA ILE A 184 14.07 -2.07 -2.24
C ILE A 184 12.91 -3.05 -2.39
N ILE A 185 12.01 -2.82 -3.33
CA ILE A 185 10.83 -3.67 -3.57
C ILE A 185 11.24 -5.10 -3.96
N GLU A 186 12.25 -5.25 -4.80
CA GLU A 186 12.77 -6.58 -5.15
C GLU A 186 13.32 -7.32 -3.92
N SER A 187 14.15 -6.64 -3.12
CA SER A 187 14.70 -7.21 -1.89
C SER A 187 13.59 -7.53 -0.89
N LEU A 188 12.68 -6.58 -0.66
CA LEU A 188 11.58 -6.70 0.29
C LEU A 188 10.69 -7.92 -0.03
N SER A 189 10.33 -8.10 -1.31
CA SER A 189 9.54 -9.25 -1.73
C SER A 189 10.19 -10.59 -1.34
N ARG A 190 11.51 -10.70 -1.43
CA ARG A 190 12.25 -11.91 -1.05
C ARG A 190 12.49 -12.03 0.45
N ASP A 191 12.84 -10.91 1.11
CA ASP A 191 13.21 -10.87 2.52
C ASP A 191 11.99 -11.14 3.42
N ILE A 192 10.82 -10.63 3.05
CA ILE A 192 9.55 -10.89 3.73
C ILE A 192 8.86 -12.14 3.20
N HIS A 193 9.21 -12.55 1.97
CA HIS A 193 8.60 -13.62 1.20
C HIS A 193 7.11 -13.41 0.95
N CYS A 194 6.77 -12.26 0.38
CA CYS A 194 5.41 -11.84 0.06
C CYS A 194 5.34 -11.17 -1.32
N TYR A 195 4.13 -10.94 -1.81
CA TYR A 195 3.94 -10.02 -2.95
C TYR A 195 4.26 -8.58 -2.54
N CYS A 196 4.70 -7.76 -3.50
CA CYS A 196 4.81 -6.32 -3.32
C CYS A 196 4.01 -5.62 -4.41
N ILE A 197 3.06 -4.77 -4.01
CA ILE A 197 2.24 -3.95 -4.89
C ILE A 197 2.69 -2.52 -4.72
N GLN A 198 3.48 -2.02 -5.66
CA GLN A 198 4.06 -0.68 -5.66
C GLN A 198 3.31 0.20 -6.65
N THR A 199 2.85 1.36 -6.21
CA THR A 199 2.22 2.34 -7.09
C THR A 199 2.89 3.70 -6.91
N ASN A 200 3.53 4.17 -7.97
CA ASN A 200 4.14 5.49 -8.05
C ASN A 200 3.31 6.41 -8.96
N THR A 201 3.50 7.72 -8.84
CA THR A 201 2.86 8.67 -9.75
C THR A 201 3.23 8.37 -11.21
N SER A 202 2.30 8.61 -12.13
CA SER A 202 2.54 8.35 -13.56
C SER A 202 3.70 9.19 -14.13
N GLU A 203 3.99 10.33 -13.52
CA GLU A 203 5.11 11.22 -13.89
C GLU A 203 6.46 10.49 -13.80
N TYR A 204 6.69 9.75 -12.72
CA TYR A 204 7.94 9.00 -12.49
C TYR A 204 7.84 7.54 -12.90
N GLY A 205 6.67 6.95 -12.74
CA GLY A 205 6.37 5.59 -13.15
C GLY A 205 6.99 4.51 -12.29
N ASP A 206 7.18 3.34 -12.89
CA ASP A 206 7.69 2.12 -12.28
C ASP A 206 6.74 1.47 -11.26
N SER A 207 5.42 1.69 -11.43
CA SER A 207 4.41 0.93 -10.68
C SER A 207 4.46 -0.54 -11.05
N ARG A 208 4.35 -1.43 -10.07
CA ARG A 208 4.52 -2.87 -10.31
C ARG A 208 3.81 -3.75 -9.31
N ILE A 209 3.61 -5.01 -9.70
CA ILE A 209 3.29 -6.12 -8.82
C ILE A 209 4.45 -7.11 -8.92
N THR A 210 5.13 -7.34 -7.81
CA THR A 210 6.32 -8.20 -7.74
C THR A 210 6.05 -9.38 -6.81
N LYS A 211 6.54 -10.57 -7.18
CA LYS A 211 6.49 -11.80 -6.37
C LYS A 211 7.87 -12.23 -5.91
N PRO A 212 8.01 -12.99 -4.82
CA PRO A 212 9.31 -13.46 -4.31
C PRO A 212 9.89 -14.55 -5.21
N SER A 213 10.29 -14.19 -6.42
CA SER A 213 10.80 -15.10 -7.44
C SER A 213 12.19 -14.68 -7.95
N LYS A 214 12.70 -15.38 -8.95
CA LYS A 214 13.92 -15.00 -9.65
C LYS A 214 13.72 -13.67 -10.37
N THR A 215 14.81 -12.91 -10.54
CA THR A 215 14.79 -11.57 -11.14
C THR A 215 14.07 -11.52 -12.48
N GLU A 216 14.28 -12.54 -13.32
CA GLU A 216 13.65 -12.65 -14.65
C GLU A 216 12.14 -12.92 -14.61
N ASN A 217 11.59 -13.42 -13.50
CA ASN A 217 10.20 -13.85 -13.35
C ASN A 217 9.47 -13.14 -12.19
N LYS A 218 10.09 -12.13 -11.57
CA LYS A 218 9.56 -11.48 -10.37
C LYS A 218 8.38 -10.58 -10.65
N ASP A 219 8.40 -9.85 -11.76
CA ASP A 219 7.37 -8.85 -12.08
C ASP A 219 6.18 -9.53 -12.76
N ILE A 220 5.03 -9.54 -12.09
CA ILE A 220 3.73 -9.94 -12.66
C ILE A 220 3.24 -8.84 -13.57
N LEU A 221 3.43 -7.60 -13.13
CA LEU A 221 3.06 -6.38 -13.82
C LEU A 221 4.11 -5.31 -13.57
N ARG A 222 4.46 -4.53 -14.60
CA ARG A 222 5.33 -3.37 -14.48
C ARG A 222 4.94 -2.30 -15.49
N ILE A 223 4.74 -1.07 -15.01
CA ILE A 223 4.33 0.08 -15.80
C ILE A 223 5.41 1.14 -15.71
N LYS A 224 5.98 1.54 -16.85
CA LYS A 224 7.05 2.55 -16.89
C LYS A 224 6.59 3.97 -16.54
N GLY A 225 5.30 4.24 -16.62
CA GLY A 225 4.75 5.57 -16.44
C GLY A 225 4.55 6.32 -17.76
N GLY A 226 4.12 7.55 -17.67
CA GLY A 226 3.83 8.43 -18.81
C GLY A 226 2.98 9.62 -18.40
N SER A 227 2.54 10.42 -19.39
CA SER A 227 1.76 11.64 -19.15
C SER A 227 0.30 11.37 -18.72
N ASN A 228 -0.18 10.14 -18.91
CA ASN A 228 -1.56 9.76 -18.63
C ASN A 228 -1.65 8.86 -17.40
N ALA A 229 -2.68 9.07 -16.59
CA ALA A 229 -3.05 8.13 -15.55
C ALA A 229 -3.70 6.89 -16.19
N THR A 230 -3.15 5.71 -15.89
CA THR A 230 -3.67 4.42 -16.39
C THR A 230 -3.76 3.42 -15.26
N ALA A 231 -4.77 2.57 -15.28
CA ALA A 231 -4.88 1.41 -14.40
C ALA A 231 -4.60 0.13 -15.21
N HIS A 232 -3.80 -0.75 -14.62
CA HIS A 232 -3.53 -2.07 -15.16
C HIS A 232 -3.78 -3.11 -14.08
N VAL A 233 -4.29 -4.26 -14.48
CA VAL A 233 -4.67 -5.35 -13.56
C VAL A 233 -3.66 -6.48 -13.67
N GLY A 234 -3.18 -6.94 -12.54
CA GLY A 234 -2.38 -8.16 -12.40
C GLY A 234 -2.99 -9.06 -11.35
N THR A 235 -2.88 -10.36 -11.52
CA THR A 235 -3.41 -11.35 -10.59
C THR A 235 -2.31 -11.89 -9.70
N ILE A 236 -2.56 -11.93 -8.38
CA ILE A 236 -1.73 -12.61 -7.40
C ILE A 236 -2.44 -13.88 -6.92
N ASP A 237 -1.69 -14.95 -6.73
CA ASP A 237 -2.20 -16.22 -6.24
C ASP A 237 -1.76 -16.44 -4.79
N LEU A 238 -2.67 -16.15 -3.86
CA LEU A 238 -2.40 -16.24 -2.42
C LEU A 238 -2.22 -17.67 -1.96
N GLU A 239 -3.03 -18.60 -2.50
CA GLU A 239 -2.96 -20.00 -2.10
C GLU A 239 -1.66 -20.63 -2.59
N GLN A 240 -1.25 -20.35 -3.81
CA GLN A 240 0.03 -20.84 -4.34
C GLN A 240 1.22 -20.34 -3.50
N LEU A 241 1.22 -19.06 -3.08
CA LEU A 241 2.27 -18.53 -2.20
C LEU A 241 2.27 -19.24 -0.85
N ARG A 242 1.11 -19.38 -0.22
CA ARG A 242 0.95 -20.01 1.11
C ARG A 242 1.29 -21.49 1.10
N GLU A 243 0.90 -22.22 0.06
CA GLU A 243 1.27 -23.62 -0.13
C GLU A 243 2.77 -23.78 -0.30
N PHE A 244 3.40 -22.91 -1.10
CA PHE A 244 4.85 -22.95 -1.27
C PHE A 244 5.58 -22.70 0.05
N GLN A 245 5.13 -21.74 0.86
CA GLN A 245 5.72 -21.42 2.15
C GLN A 245 5.68 -22.61 3.13
N MET A 246 4.69 -23.48 3.02
CA MET A 246 4.56 -24.68 3.89
C MET A 246 5.40 -25.87 3.44
N LYS A 247 6.01 -25.82 2.25
CA LYS A 247 6.88 -26.91 1.78
C LYS A 247 8.19 -26.96 2.59
N ALA A 248 8.70 -28.18 2.82
CA ALA A 248 10.07 -28.34 3.30
C ALA A 248 11.06 -27.73 2.30
N TYR A 249 12.23 -27.31 2.77
CA TYR A 249 13.24 -26.63 1.96
C TYR A 249 13.62 -27.39 0.67
N SER A 250 13.72 -28.72 0.71
CA SER A 250 13.94 -29.55 -0.49
C SER A 250 12.84 -29.36 -1.53
N GLY A 251 11.57 -29.40 -1.10
CA GLY A 251 10.42 -29.17 -1.97
C GLY A 251 10.36 -27.74 -2.52
N GLN A 252 10.77 -26.75 -1.73
CA GLN A 252 10.87 -25.35 -2.21
C GLN A 252 11.98 -25.19 -3.26
N LYS A 253 13.07 -25.95 -3.17
CA LYS A 253 14.15 -25.96 -4.17
C LYS A 253 13.74 -26.61 -5.50
N GLU A 254 12.92 -27.63 -5.44
CA GLU A 254 12.40 -28.33 -6.62
C GLU A 254 11.31 -27.51 -7.32
N ASP A 255 10.44 -26.88 -6.52
CA ASP A 255 9.41 -25.96 -7.01
C ASP A 255 10.01 -24.58 -7.32
N LYS A 256 10.16 -24.28 -8.60
CA LYS A 256 10.80 -23.04 -9.06
C LYS A 256 9.86 -21.84 -9.16
N THR A 257 8.63 -21.95 -8.66
CA THR A 257 7.60 -20.89 -8.73
C THR A 257 8.04 -19.65 -7.95
N PHE A 258 8.56 -19.88 -6.74
CA PHE A 258 9.10 -18.82 -5.89
C PHE A 258 10.55 -19.14 -5.50
N LYS A 259 11.23 -18.18 -4.88
CA LYS A 259 12.49 -18.43 -4.17
C LYS A 259 12.17 -19.11 -2.83
N PRO A 260 13.10 -19.92 -2.27
CA PRO A 260 12.93 -20.43 -0.92
C PRO A 260 12.70 -19.31 0.09
N THR A 261 11.93 -19.64 1.14
CA THR A 261 11.72 -18.74 2.28
C THR A 261 13.06 -18.32 2.90
N PRO A 262 13.18 -17.06 3.38
CA PRO A 262 14.41 -16.58 3.98
C PRO A 262 14.71 -17.28 5.30
N PRO A 263 15.95 -17.15 5.82
CA PRO A 263 16.24 -17.49 7.22
C PRO A 263 15.27 -16.77 8.16
N ASP A 264 15.01 -17.37 9.31
CA ASP A 264 14.13 -16.85 10.37
C ASP A 264 12.65 -16.67 9.95
N PHE A 265 12.21 -17.30 8.85
CA PHE A 265 10.82 -17.32 8.46
C PHE A 265 9.98 -18.08 9.49
N ASP A 266 8.98 -17.41 10.09
CA ASP A 266 8.08 -18.00 11.08
C ASP A 266 6.99 -18.84 10.40
N TYR A 267 7.25 -20.14 10.30
CA TYR A 267 6.30 -21.12 9.72
C TYR A 267 5.01 -21.21 10.52
N LYS A 268 5.06 -20.99 11.85
CA LYS A 268 3.87 -21.04 12.70
C LYS A 268 2.96 -19.85 12.38
N GLY A 269 3.49 -18.63 12.36
CA GLY A 269 2.73 -17.43 11.99
C GLY A 269 2.16 -17.52 10.57
N ALA A 270 2.93 -18.03 9.61
CA ALA A 270 2.46 -18.25 8.25
C ALA A 270 1.32 -19.28 8.17
N TYR A 271 1.38 -20.34 8.98
CA TYR A 271 0.32 -21.35 9.07
C TYR A 271 -0.96 -20.80 9.72
N GLU A 272 -0.84 -20.02 10.78
CA GLU A 272 -1.98 -19.36 11.45
C GLU A 272 -2.64 -18.35 10.51
N ARG A 273 -1.85 -17.58 9.75
CA ARG A 273 -2.35 -16.70 8.69
C ARG A 273 -3.16 -17.45 7.65
N ARG A 274 -2.63 -18.60 7.16
CA ARG A 274 -3.33 -19.44 6.19
C ARG A 274 -4.68 -19.94 6.72
N LYS A 275 -4.76 -20.25 8.00
CA LYS A 275 -6.00 -20.69 8.66
C LYS A 275 -6.95 -19.55 9.04
N GLY A 276 -6.49 -18.31 9.02
CA GLY A 276 -7.26 -17.17 9.52
C GLY A 276 -7.35 -17.10 11.05
N THR A 277 -6.49 -17.83 11.77
CA THR A 277 -6.51 -17.93 13.25
C THR A 277 -5.42 -17.11 13.93
N MET A 278 -4.73 -16.23 13.20
CA MET A 278 -3.55 -15.51 13.66
C MET A 278 -3.76 -14.64 14.94
N PHE A 279 -5.01 -14.30 15.25
CA PHE A 279 -5.38 -13.50 16.44
C PHE A 279 -6.54 -14.12 17.23
N GLU A 280 -6.84 -15.40 17.04
CA GLU A 280 -7.75 -16.11 17.91
C GLU A 280 -7.02 -16.40 19.23
N CYS A 281 -7.45 -15.74 20.33
CA CYS A 281 -7.00 -15.98 21.70
C CYS A 281 -7.72 -17.18 22.32
#